data_6102805abf105f55f3e751a8af1d5d36
#
_entry.id   6102805abf105f55f3e751a8af1d5d36
#
_cell.length_a   1.000
_cell.length_b   1.000
_cell.length_c   1.000
_cell.angle_alpha   90.00
_cell.angle_beta   90.00
_cell.angle_gamma   90.00
#
_symmetry.space_group_name_H-M   'P 1'
#
loop_
_entity.id
_entity.type
_entity.pdbx_description
1 polymer ?
#
loop_
_entity_poly.entity_id
_entity_poly.type
_entity_poly.pdbx_seq_one_letter_code
_entity_poly.pdbx_strand_id
1 'polypeptide(L)'
;MILKKPNMDDLESIAECRRIVFPDSVVSKMGRWYLVKIFKMFVTSPNHFIFYIERDNKCVGYCSGSLGTLEITGLGSTSSMIHYAFWEGILSLMVRPWLLFEKSIITKWPFIIQKFFERIKKIFRGKYYVIEKKNSSPEVVWIIDVGVHPDYRRLGIGSKLLVEFDNRVINFGILRGGLTVKKSNLGAIKVYNKHGWNIHETRSSSYCMMKDYC
;
A
#
# COMPACT_ATOMS: atom_id res chain seq x y z
N MET A 1 -11.66 16.41 13.24
CA MET A 1 -10.80 15.39 12.62
C MET A 1 -10.88 14.14 13.45
N ILE A 2 -11.50 13.10 12.92
CA ILE A 2 -11.79 11.85 13.64
C ILE A 2 -11.01 10.73 12.96
N LEU A 3 -10.28 9.93 13.75
CA LEU A 3 -9.62 8.71 13.27
C LEU A 3 -10.66 7.58 13.24
N LYS A 4 -10.76 6.90 12.10
CA LYS A 4 -11.75 5.82 11.89
C LYS A 4 -11.12 4.59 11.25
N LYS A 5 -11.68 3.41 11.59
CA LYS A 5 -11.52 2.20 10.78
C LYS A 5 -12.60 2.24 9.69
N PRO A 6 -12.25 2.09 8.40
CA PRO A 6 -13.24 2.20 7.34
C PRO A 6 -14.17 0.99 7.29
N ASN A 7 -15.40 1.26 6.88
CA ASN A 7 -16.36 0.30 6.35
C ASN A 7 -16.31 0.29 4.81
N MET A 8 -17.23 -0.41 4.15
CA MET A 8 -17.25 -0.48 2.68
C MET A 8 -17.63 0.84 2.01
N ASP A 9 -18.45 1.66 2.66
CA ASP A 9 -18.96 2.92 2.12
C ASP A 9 -17.86 4.01 2.16
N ASP A 10 -16.93 3.91 3.10
CA ASP A 10 -15.81 4.85 3.24
C ASP A 10 -14.75 4.69 2.15
N LEU A 11 -14.71 3.52 1.46
CA LEU A 11 -13.63 3.20 0.52
C LEU A 11 -13.56 4.13 -0.68
N GLU A 12 -14.68 4.67 -1.12
CA GLU A 12 -14.69 5.65 -2.22
C GLU A 12 -14.02 6.96 -1.82
N SER A 13 -14.27 7.44 -0.60
CA SER A 13 -13.64 8.65 -0.07
C SER A 13 -12.12 8.47 0.09
N ILE A 14 -11.68 7.30 0.56
CA ILE A 14 -10.26 6.97 0.69
C ILE A 14 -9.60 6.85 -0.69
N ALA A 15 -10.26 6.21 -1.66
CA ALA A 15 -9.77 6.09 -3.02
C ALA A 15 -9.60 7.47 -3.69
N GLU A 16 -10.53 8.38 -3.47
CA GLU A 16 -10.42 9.74 -3.99
C GLU A 16 -9.29 10.52 -3.31
N CYS A 17 -9.17 10.44 -2.00
CA CYS A 17 -8.03 11.02 -1.28
C CYS A 17 -6.70 10.51 -1.86
N ARG A 18 -6.57 9.20 -2.11
CA ARG A 18 -5.37 8.63 -2.71
C ARG A 18 -5.07 9.16 -4.10
N ARG A 19 -6.09 9.34 -4.94
CA ARG A 19 -5.91 9.91 -6.30
C ARG A 19 -5.34 11.32 -6.25
N ILE A 20 -5.82 12.12 -5.31
CA ILE A 20 -5.35 13.50 -5.11
C ILE A 20 -3.92 13.51 -4.53
N VAL A 21 -3.62 12.62 -3.60
CA VAL A 21 -2.29 12.54 -2.95
C VAL A 21 -1.21 12.04 -3.92
N PHE A 22 -1.54 11.08 -4.78
CA PHE A 22 -0.62 10.41 -5.70
C PHE A 22 -1.15 10.41 -7.15
N PRO A 23 -1.33 11.58 -7.79
CA PRO A 23 -1.93 11.67 -9.12
C PRO A 23 -1.13 10.94 -10.20
N ASP A 24 0.21 10.94 -10.08
CA ASP A 24 1.11 10.30 -11.05
C ASP A 24 1.29 8.80 -10.83
N SER A 25 0.71 8.24 -9.78
CA SER A 25 0.78 6.80 -9.52
C SER A 25 -0.05 6.03 -10.56
N VAL A 26 0.55 5.00 -11.18
CA VAL A 26 -0.16 4.10 -12.10
C VAL A 26 -1.44 3.57 -11.47
N VAL A 27 -1.37 3.15 -10.21
CA VAL A 27 -2.53 2.64 -9.47
C VAL A 27 -3.64 3.70 -9.35
N SER A 28 -3.29 4.98 -9.20
CA SER A 28 -4.27 6.09 -9.22
C SER A 28 -4.85 6.33 -10.61
N LYS A 29 -4.03 6.24 -11.65
CA LYS A 29 -4.43 6.37 -13.05
C LYS A 29 -5.34 5.23 -13.52
N MET A 30 -5.25 4.05 -12.91
CA MET A 30 -6.17 2.92 -13.15
C MET A 30 -7.61 3.21 -12.70
N GLY A 31 -7.81 4.26 -11.93
CA GLY A 31 -9.12 4.82 -11.60
C GLY A 31 -9.67 4.41 -10.25
N ARG A 32 -10.75 5.14 -9.85
CA ARG A 32 -11.37 5.00 -8.53
C ARG A 32 -11.86 3.57 -8.27
N TRP A 33 -12.52 2.95 -9.23
CA TRP A 33 -13.02 1.59 -9.10
C TRP A 33 -11.92 0.57 -8.74
N TYR A 34 -10.77 0.67 -9.42
CA TYR A 34 -9.62 -0.19 -9.13
C TYR A 34 -9.07 0.02 -7.71
N LEU A 35 -8.99 1.28 -7.28
CA LEU A 35 -8.55 1.63 -5.92
C LEU A 35 -9.51 1.10 -4.85
N VAL A 36 -10.81 1.22 -5.04
CA VAL A 36 -11.81 0.68 -4.13
C VAL A 36 -11.64 -0.84 -3.98
N LYS A 37 -11.37 -1.56 -5.08
CA LYS A 37 -11.08 -3.01 -5.03
C LYS A 37 -9.82 -3.32 -4.21
N ILE A 38 -8.75 -2.54 -4.39
CA ILE A 38 -7.53 -2.68 -3.58
C ILE A 38 -7.83 -2.42 -2.10
N PHE A 39 -8.51 -1.32 -1.77
CA PHE A 39 -8.80 -0.99 -0.37
C PHE A 39 -9.76 -1.97 0.28
N LYS A 40 -10.67 -2.58 -0.47
CA LYS A 40 -11.50 -3.68 0.02
C LYS A 40 -10.64 -4.82 0.58
N MET A 41 -9.50 -5.15 -0.06
CA MET A 41 -8.56 -6.14 0.48
C MET A 41 -8.06 -5.76 1.87
N PHE A 42 -7.71 -4.49 2.10
CA PHE A 42 -7.21 -4.04 3.41
C PHE A 42 -8.28 -4.10 4.51
N VAL A 43 -9.55 -4.07 4.14
CA VAL A 43 -10.67 -4.20 5.10
C VAL A 43 -11.02 -5.66 5.36
N THR A 44 -10.93 -6.52 4.35
CA THR A 44 -11.43 -7.91 4.43
C THR A 44 -10.36 -8.94 4.77
N SER A 45 -9.08 -8.65 4.55
CA SER A 45 -7.98 -9.59 4.82
C SER A 45 -7.52 -9.52 6.27
N PRO A 46 -7.28 -10.66 6.93
CA PRO A 46 -6.79 -10.69 8.32
C PRO A 46 -5.32 -10.20 8.44
N ASN A 47 -4.56 -10.24 7.34
CA ASN A 47 -3.15 -9.83 7.32
C ASN A 47 -2.95 -8.38 6.89
N HIS A 48 -4.03 -7.64 6.67
CA HIS A 48 -3.98 -6.26 6.22
C HIS A 48 -4.88 -5.39 7.09
N PHE A 49 -4.56 -4.11 7.14
CA PHE A 49 -5.41 -3.13 7.80
C PHE A 49 -5.32 -1.78 7.11
N ILE A 50 -6.35 -0.99 7.31
CA ILE A 50 -6.41 0.40 6.87
C ILE A 50 -7.17 1.22 7.91
N PHE A 51 -6.79 2.46 8.06
CA PHE A 51 -7.49 3.47 8.84
C PHE A 51 -7.31 4.85 8.19
N TYR A 52 -8.19 5.76 8.51
CA TYR A 52 -8.18 7.08 7.90
C TYR A 52 -8.64 8.15 8.89
N ILE A 53 -8.30 9.38 8.57
CA ILE A 53 -8.76 10.56 9.30
C ILE A 53 -9.83 11.24 8.45
N GLU A 54 -11.00 11.42 9.06
CA GLU A 54 -12.14 12.10 8.46
C GLU A 54 -12.23 13.53 8.94
N ARG A 55 -12.60 14.42 8.02
CA ARG A 55 -13.06 15.77 8.29
C ARG A 55 -14.15 16.12 7.27
N ASP A 56 -15.26 16.65 7.76
CA ASP A 56 -16.39 17.10 6.93
C ASP A 56 -16.88 15.98 5.97
N ASN A 57 -17.01 14.75 6.50
CA ASN A 57 -17.39 13.52 5.79
C ASN A 57 -16.45 13.14 4.62
N LYS A 58 -15.21 13.63 4.63
CA LYS A 58 -14.19 13.32 3.62
C LYS A 58 -12.93 12.74 4.24
N CYS A 59 -12.31 11.81 3.56
CA CYS A 59 -11.00 11.32 3.91
C CYS A 59 -9.94 12.41 3.64
N VAL A 60 -9.28 12.89 4.69
CA VAL A 60 -8.21 13.89 4.59
C VAL A 60 -6.81 13.30 4.77
N GLY A 61 -6.73 12.05 5.17
CA GLY A 61 -5.50 11.29 5.25
C GLY A 61 -5.78 9.83 5.63
N TYR A 62 -4.94 8.91 5.18
CA TYR A 62 -5.11 7.48 5.41
C TYR A 62 -3.76 6.80 5.58
N CYS A 63 -3.77 5.63 6.20
CA CYS A 63 -2.64 4.73 6.29
C CYS A 63 -3.12 3.30 6.15
N SER A 64 -2.43 2.51 5.34
CA SER A 64 -2.66 1.07 5.21
C SER A 64 -1.39 0.29 5.51
N GLY A 65 -1.55 -0.86 6.13
CA GLY A 65 -0.46 -1.73 6.53
C GLY A 65 -0.72 -3.20 6.26
N SER A 66 0.34 -3.98 6.32
CA SER A 66 0.32 -5.44 6.17
C SER A 66 1.20 -6.10 7.21
N LEU A 67 0.69 -7.19 7.78
CA LEU A 67 1.47 -8.09 8.63
C LEU A 67 2.21 -9.10 7.75
N GLY A 68 3.51 -9.28 8.00
CA GLY A 68 4.32 -10.30 7.34
C GLY A 68 5.19 -9.79 6.20
N THR A 69 5.96 -10.71 5.64
CA THR A 69 7.04 -10.43 4.71
C THR A 69 6.53 -9.84 3.39
N LEU A 70 6.91 -8.61 3.10
CA LEU A 70 6.90 -8.04 1.73
C LEU A 70 7.88 -8.77 0.80
N GLU A 71 8.66 -9.69 1.35
CA GLU A 71 9.72 -10.42 0.65
C GLU A 71 9.24 -11.41 -0.41
N ILE A 72 7.95 -11.77 -0.41
CA ILE A 72 7.46 -12.80 -1.34
C ILE A 72 7.65 -12.42 -2.82
N THR A 73 7.99 -11.18 -3.13
CA THR A 73 8.10 -10.76 -4.55
C THR A 73 9.28 -9.86 -4.90
N GLY A 74 10.13 -9.44 -3.96
CA GLY A 74 11.24 -8.49 -4.27
C GLY A 74 10.81 -7.13 -4.83
N LEU A 75 9.51 -6.93 -4.97
CA LEU A 75 8.86 -5.78 -5.58
C LEU A 75 7.98 -5.13 -4.51
N GLY A 76 8.33 -3.98 -4.01
CA GLY A 76 7.67 -3.26 -2.92
C GLY A 76 6.12 -3.30 -2.89
N SER A 77 5.52 -2.59 -1.98
CA SER A 77 4.09 -2.53 -1.66
C SER A 77 3.11 -2.57 -2.85
N THR A 78 3.49 -1.95 -3.97
CA THR A 78 2.69 -1.92 -5.21
C THR A 78 2.49 -3.31 -5.82
N SER A 79 3.40 -4.25 -5.61
CA SER A 79 3.32 -5.59 -6.22
C SER A 79 2.31 -6.49 -5.52
N SER A 80 2.20 -6.42 -4.20
CA SER A 80 1.18 -7.17 -3.47
C SER A 80 -0.22 -6.66 -3.79
N MET A 81 -0.38 -5.34 -3.96
CA MET A 81 -1.63 -4.72 -4.41
C MET A 81 -2.04 -5.20 -5.81
N ILE A 82 -1.10 -5.18 -6.78
CA ILE A 82 -1.35 -5.65 -8.15
C ILE A 82 -1.67 -7.15 -8.15
N HIS A 83 -1.05 -7.93 -7.27
CA HIS A 83 -1.31 -9.37 -7.22
C HIS A 83 -2.74 -9.69 -6.78
N TYR A 84 -3.29 -8.95 -5.84
CA TYR A 84 -4.65 -9.15 -5.34
C TYR A 84 -5.72 -8.70 -6.34
N ALA A 85 -5.56 -7.53 -6.94
CA ALA A 85 -6.50 -6.96 -7.89
C ALA A 85 -6.03 -7.13 -9.35
N PHE A 86 -5.43 -8.29 -9.67
CA PHE A 86 -4.80 -8.53 -10.96
C PHE A 86 -5.81 -8.47 -12.12
N TRP A 87 -6.95 -9.15 -11.99
CA TRP A 87 -7.97 -9.18 -13.04
C TRP A 87 -8.64 -7.83 -13.23
N GLU A 88 -8.92 -7.15 -12.14
CA GLU A 88 -9.42 -5.77 -12.14
C GLU A 88 -8.38 -4.81 -12.76
N GLY A 89 -7.10 -5.11 -12.55
CA GLY A 89 -6.00 -4.39 -13.20
C GLY A 89 -6.02 -4.56 -14.72
N ILE A 90 -6.20 -5.79 -15.21
CA ILE A 90 -6.33 -6.07 -16.64
C ILE A 90 -7.56 -5.33 -17.21
N LEU A 91 -8.72 -5.47 -16.58
CA LEU A 91 -9.93 -4.77 -17.01
C LEU A 91 -9.74 -3.25 -17.05
N SER A 92 -9.06 -2.68 -16.06
CA SER A 92 -8.75 -1.26 -16.04
C SER A 92 -7.83 -0.83 -17.19
N LEU A 93 -6.86 -1.67 -17.57
CA LEU A 93 -5.99 -1.43 -18.72
C LEU A 93 -6.73 -1.59 -20.06
N MET A 94 -7.69 -2.50 -20.16
CA MET A 94 -8.54 -2.64 -21.35
C MET A 94 -9.38 -1.38 -21.58
N VAL A 95 -9.91 -0.77 -20.53
CA VAL A 95 -10.69 0.48 -20.60
C VAL A 95 -9.79 1.70 -20.83
N ARG A 96 -8.52 1.61 -20.44
CA ARG A 96 -7.54 2.71 -20.53
C ARG A 96 -6.24 2.24 -21.19
N PRO A 97 -6.28 1.89 -22.50
CA PRO A 97 -5.14 1.29 -23.18
C PRO A 97 -3.91 2.21 -23.24
N TRP A 98 -4.09 3.52 -23.19
CA TRP A 98 -2.97 4.48 -23.14
C TRP A 98 -2.06 4.29 -21.91
N LEU A 99 -2.56 3.70 -20.82
CA LEU A 99 -1.74 3.40 -19.65
C LEU A 99 -0.65 2.36 -19.95
N LEU A 100 -0.84 1.54 -20.98
CA LEU A 100 0.17 0.56 -21.42
C LEU A 100 1.47 1.22 -21.89
N PHE A 101 1.37 2.47 -22.36
CA PHE A 101 2.51 3.27 -22.84
C PHE A 101 3.14 4.12 -21.73
N GLU A 102 2.60 4.10 -20.51
CA GLU A 102 3.22 4.76 -19.36
C GLU A 102 4.58 4.14 -19.03
N LYS A 103 5.61 4.98 -18.94
CA LYS A 103 7.00 4.57 -18.67
C LYS A 103 7.11 3.64 -17.45
N SER A 104 6.31 3.87 -16.43
CA SER A 104 6.25 3.08 -15.20
C SER A 104 5.61 1.70 -15.38
N ILE A 105 4.83 1.48 -16.44
CA ILE A 105 4.28 0.17 -16.81
C ILE A 105 5.23 -0.52 -17.78
N ILE A 106 5.75 0.19 -18.78
CA ILE A 106 6.67 -0.37 -19.78
C ILE A 106 7.85 -1.07 -19.10
N THR A 107 8.44 -0.46 -18.08
CA THR A 107 9.56 -1.05 -17.33
C THR A 107 9.17 -2.32 -16.56
N LYS A 108 7.88 -2.56 -16.33
CA LYS A 108 7.36 -3.73 -15.60
C LYS A 108 6.71 -4.77 -16.51
N TRP A 109 6.67 -4.55 -17.82
CA TRP A 109 6.09 -5.48 -18.78
C TRP A 109 6.60 -6.91 -18.64
N PRO A 110 7.93 -7.17 -18.56
CA PRO A 110 8.42 -8.54 -18.44
C PRO A 110 7.84 -9.25 -17.21
N PHE A 111 7.74 -8.53 -16.09
CA PHE A 111 7.15 -9.07 -14.87
C PHE A 111 5.64 -9.31 -15.00
N ILE A 112 4.90 -8.37 -15.59
CA ILE A 112 3.45 -8.50 -15.80
C ILE A 112 3.14 -9.70 -16.69
N ILE A 113 3.88 -9.86 -17.79
CA ILE A 113 3.75 -10.99 -18.73
C ILE A 113 4.08 -12.30 -18.02
N GLN A 114 5.18 -12.38 -17.29
CA GLN A 114 5.55 -13.57 -16.54
C GLN A 114 4.44 -13.99 -15.57
N LYS A 115 3.92 -13.05 -14.78
CA LYS A 115 2.84 -13.31 -13.81
C LYS A 115 1.52 -13.69 -14.48
N PHE A 116 1.23 -13.15 -15.64
CA PHE A 116 0.09 -13.52 -16.44
C PHE A 116 0.18 -14.99 -16.89
N PHE A 117 1.30 -15.41 -17.47
CA PHE A 117 1.52 -16.79 -17.88
C PHE A 117 1.55 -17.77 -16.70
N GLU A 118 2.16 -17.40 -15.58
CA GLU A 118 2.13 -18.21 -14.35
C GLU A 118 0.70 -18.46 -13.88
N ARG A 119 -0.19 -17.46 -13.95
CA ARG A 119 -1.60 -17.59 -13.54
C ARG A 119 -2.40 -18.44 -14.52
N ILE A 120 -2.20 -18.22 -15.82
CA ILE A 120 -2.85 -19.06 -16.86
C ILE A 120 -2.43 -20.51 -16.69
N LYS A 121 -1.14 -20.81 -16.53
CA LYS A 121 -0.65 -22.18 -16.26
C LYS A 121 -1.27 -22.78 -15.01
N LYS A 122 -1.52 -21.99 -13.96
CA LYS A 122 -2.19 -22.46 -12.73
C LYS A 122 -3.66 -22.83 -12.99
N ILE A 123 -4.39 -22.02 -13.75
CA ILE A 123 -5.78 -22.31 -14.12
C ILE A 123 -5.87 -23.63 -14.90
N PHE A 124 -5.00 -23.84 -15.88
CA PHE A 124 -4.99 -25.08 -16.69
C PHE A 124 -4.47 -26.30 -15.92
N ARG A 125 -3.66 -26.14 -14.89
CA ARG A 125 -3.11 -27.26 -14.09
C ARG A 125 -3.99 -27.68 -12.91
N GLY A 126 -5.12 -27.03 -12.66
CA GLY A 126 -6.09 -27.43 -11.62
C GLY A 126 -5.54 -27.42 -10.18
N LYS A 127 -4.32 -26.93 -9.95
CA LYS A 127 -3.73 -26.87 -8.61
C LYS A 127 -4.10 -25.54 -7.96
N TYR A 128 -5.09 -25.58 -7.09
CA TYR A 128 -5.24 -24.57 -6.05
C TYR A 128 -4.00 -24.60 -5.17
N TYR A 129 -3.10 -23.64 -5.36
CA TYR A 129 -2.06 -23.42 -4.38
C TYR A 129 -2.72 -22.83 -3.14
N VAL A 130 -2.88 -23.65 -2.12
CA VAL A 130 -2.92 -23.19 -0.75
C VAL A 130 -1.57 -22.47 -0.57
N ILE A 131 -1.60 -21.16 -0.36
CA ILE A 131 -0.43 -20.42 0.09
C ILE A 131 -0.03 -21.12 1.38
N GLU A 132 1.07 -21.88 1.35
CA GLU A 132 1.64 -22.42 2.58
C GLU A 132 1.82 -21.23 3.53
N LYS A 133 0.99 -21.21 4.54
CA LYS A 133 1.17 -20.37 5.70
C LYS A 133 2.50 -20.81 6.31
N LYS A 134 3.58 -20.11 5.96
CA LYS A 134 4.81 -20.24 6.73
C LYS A 134 4.41 -19.84 8.15
N ASN A 135 4.33 -20.81 9.04
CA ASN A 135 3.87 -20.67 10.44
C ASN A 135 4.85 -19.87 11.32
N SER A 136 5.57 -18.92 10.74
CA SER A 136 6.35 -17.94 11.49
C SER A 136 5.48 -16.71 11.72
N SER A 137 5.35 -16.30 12.97
CA SER A 137 4.75 -15.01 13.33
C SER A 137 5.37 -13.91 12.48
N PRO A 138 4.60 -12.94 11.98
CA PRO A 138 5.15 -11.86 11.20
C PRO A 138 6.14 -11.06 12.06
N GLU A 139 7.38 -10.95 11.61
CA GLU A 139 8.42 -10.22 12.34
C GLU A 139 8.34 -8.71 12.13
N VAL A 140 7.65 -8.28 11.09
CA VAL A 140 7.57 -6.88 10.68
C VAL A 140 6.16 -6.54 10.23
N VAL A 141 5.66 -5.36 10.63
CA VAL A 141 4.46 -4.75 10.05
C VAL A 141 4.90 -3.67 9.06
N TRP A 142 4.39 -3.73 7.84
CA TRP A 142 4.76 -2.82 6.78
C TRP A 142 3.70 -1.75 6.54
N ILE A 143 4.12 -0.47 6.47
CA ILE A 143 3.30 0.57 5.85
C ILE A 143 3.31 0.31 4.34
N ILE A 144 2.12 0.05 3.80
CA ILE A 144 1.93 -0.19 2.37
C ILE A 144 1.68 1.12 1.63
N ASP A 145 0.81 1.95 2.18
CA ASP A 145 0.46 3.23 1.59
C ASP A 145 0.03 4.21 2.69
N VAL A 146 0.56 5.42 2.66
CA VAL A 146 0.18 6.48 3.58
C VAL A 146 0.15 7.81 2.85
N GLY A 147 -0.90 8.57 3.06
CA GLY A 147 -1.08 9.83 2.38
C GLY A 147 -1.89 10.84 3.17
N VAL A 148 -1.59 12.12 2.95
CA VAL A 148 -2.35 13.26 3.49
C VAL A 148 -2.72 14.17 2.35
N HIS A 149 -4.03 14.48 2.25
CA HIS A 149 -4.57 15.37 1.24
C HIS A 149 -3.81 16.71 1.25
N PRO A 150 -3.42 17.27 0.10
CA PRO A 150 -2.59 18.47 0.01
C PRO A 150 -3.08 19.63 0.88
N ASP A 151 -4.39 19.93 0.83
CA ASP A 151 -5.01 21.05 1.56
C ASP A 151 -4.98 20.89 3.08
N TYR A 152 -4.72 19.67 3.57
CA TYR A 152 -4.68 19.35 4.99
C TYR A 152 -3.27 18.99 5.50
N ARG A 153 -2.26 19.23 4.67
CA ARG A 153 -0.85 19.06 5.09
C ARG A 153 -0.47 20.11 6.15
N ARG A 154 0.61 19.83 6.88
CA ARG A 154 1.13 20.68 7.98
C ARG A 154 0.17 20.86 9.17
N LEU A 155 -0.94 20.14 9.21
CA LEU A 155 -1.89 20.10 10.34
C LEU A 155 -1.65 18.92 11.29
N GLY A 156 -0.48 18.28 11.24
CA GLY A 156 -0.12 17.15 12.09
C GLY A 156 -0.78 15.81 11.70
N ILE A 157 -1.57 15.75 10.61
CA ILE A 157 -2.30 14.54 10.19
C ILE A 157 -1.33 13.37 9.94
N GLY A 158 -0.22 13.61 9.23
CA GLY A 158 0.77 12.58 8.98
C GLY A 158 1.34 11.98 10.27
N SER A 159 1.63 12.82 11.25
CA SER A 159 2.09 12.39 12.57
C SER A 159 1.03 11.55 13.30
N LYS A 160 -0.25 11.96 13.28
CA LYS A 160 -1.34 11.18 13.88
C LYS A 160 -1.48 9.80 13.23
N LEU A 161 -1.34 9.72 11.90
CA LEU A 161 -1.38 8.45 11.18
C LEU A 161 -0.22 7.53 11.56
N LEU A 162 0.99 8.08 11.74
CA LEU A 162 2.15 7.29 12.16
C LEU A 162 2.02 6.81 13.62
N VAL A 163 1.54 7.65 14.52
CA VAL A 163 1.28 7.25 15.91
C VAL A 163 0.24 6.13 15.97
N GLU A 164 -0.83 6.23 15.20
CA GLU A 164 -1.82 5.15 15.15
C GLU A 164 -1.25 3.87 14.54
N PHE A 165 -0.37 3.98 13.54
CA PHE A 165 0.33 2.82 12.99
C PHE A 165 1.20 2.18 14.06
N ASP A 166 1.98 2.96 14.81
CA ASP A 166 2.83 2.49 15.91
C ASP A 166 2.00 1.74 16.97
N ASN A 167 0.86 2.31 17.39
CA ASN A 167 -0.05 1.66 18.32
C ASN A 167 -0.55 0.29 17.83
N ARG A 168 -0.82 0.18 16.52
CA ARG A 168 -1.25 -1.10 15.93
C ARG A 168 -0.15 -2.13 15.91
N VAL A 169 1.09 -1.72 15.57
CA VAL A 169 2.25 -2.62 15.61
C VAL A 169 2.43 -3.20 17.00
N ILE A 170 2.38 -2.34 18.02
CA ILE A 170 2.50 -2.74 19.43
C ILE A 170 1.35 -3.68 19.82
N ASN A 171 0.10 -3.36 19.43
CA ASN A 171 -1.07 -4.19 19.73
C ASN A 171 -1.03 -5.56 19.05
N PHE A 172 -0.31 -5.70 17.93
CA PHE A 172 -0.06 -7.01 17.30
C PHE A 172 1.04 -7.81 18.01
N GLY A 173 1.71 -7.25 19.00
CA GLY A 173 2.86 -7.87 19.67
C GLY A 173 4.09 -7.98 18.77
N ILE A 174 4.19 -7.14 17.74
CA ILE A 174 5.30 -7.14 16.79
C ILE A 174 6.25 -6.00 17.15
N LEU A 175 7.54 -6.29 17.14
CA LEU A 175 8.57 -5.36 17.62
C LEU A 175 9.18 -4.50 16.51
N ARG A 176 8.72 -4.63 15.26
CA ARG A 176 9.33 -3.92 14.14
C ARG A 176 8.32 -3.44 13.10
N GLY A 177 8.44 -2.18 12.71
CA GLY A 177 7.75 -1.57 11.59
C GLY A 177 8.68 -1.33 10.40
N GLY A 178 8.17 -1.44 9.18
CA GLY A 178 8.90 -1.18 7.94
C GLY A 178 8.12 -0.30 6.97
N LEU A 179 8.83 0.48 6.18
CA LEU A 179 8.27 1.24 5.06
C LEU A 179 9.30 1.44 3.95
N THR A 180 8.81 1.77 2.76
CA THR A 180 9.68 2.20 1.65
C THR A 180 9.27 3.59 1.20
N VAL A 181 10.24 4.51 1.09
CA VAL A 181 10.02 5.89 0.67
C VAL A 181 10.95 6.28 -0.47
N LYS A 182 10.45 7.02 -1.46
CA LYS A 182 11.29 7.56 -2.54
C LYS A 182 12.31 8.56 -1.98
N LYS A 183 13.55 8.53 -2.46
CA LYS A 183 14.60 9.49 -2.06
C LYS A 183 14.21 10.94 -2.31
N SER A 184 13.42 11.19 -3.35
CA SER A 184 12.90 12.53 -3.70
C SER A 184 11.82 13.05 -2.75
N ASN A 185 11.22 12.20 -1.90
CA ASN A 185 10.15 12.61 -0.98
C ASN A 185 10.75 13.10 0.36
N LEU A 186 11.51 14.20 0.30
CA LEU A 186 12.19 14.76 1.45
C LEU A 186 11.23 15.14 2.60
N GLY A 187 10.00 15.56 2.27
CA GLY A 187 9.00 15.90 3.26
C GLY A 187 8.58 14.69 4.10
N ALA A 188 8.31 13.55 3.46
CA ALA A 188 7.95 12.32 4.16
C ALA A 188 9.14 11.79 4.99
N ILE A 189 10.36 11.82 4.43
CA ILE A 189 11.57 11.37 5.14
C ILE A 189 11.77 12.16 6.44
N LYS A 190 11.59 13.50 6.40
CA LYS A 190 11.68 14.34 7.61
C LYS A 190 10.65 13.93 8.67
N VAL A 191 9.42 13.64 8.26
CA VAL A 191 8.37 13.19 9.18
C VAL A 191 8.70 11.83 9.76
N TYR A 192 9.14 10.86 8.95
CA TYR A 192 9.54 9.54 9.42
C TYR A 192 10.69 9.61 10.43
N ASN A 193 11.77 10.35 10.11
CA ASN A 193 12.90 10.52 11.02
C ASN A 193 12.45 11.12 12.37
N LYS A 194 11.56 12.13 12.35
CA LYS A 194 11.00 12.74 13.58
C LYS A 194 10.23 11.72 14.43
N HIS A 195 9.66 10.67 13.81
CA HIS A 195 8.92 9.59 14.48
C HIS A 195 9.79 8.37 14.80
N GLY A 196 11.13 8.47 14.72
CA GLY A 196 12.05 7.41 15.11
C GLY A 196 12.27 6.33 14.03
N TRP A 197 11.88 6.60 12.78
CA TRP A 197 12.20 5.73 11.67
C TRP A 197 13.62 5.99 11.18
N ASN A 198 14.40 4.92 10.97
CA ASN A 198 15.78 4.98 10.53
C ASN A 198 15.96 4.31 9.16
N ILE A 199 16.90 4.79 8.35
CA ILE A 199 17.26 4.15 7.07
C ILE A 199 17.95 2.83 7.41
N HIS A 200 17.34 1.72 6.98
CA HIS A 200 17.88 0.38 7.12
C HIS A 200 18.61 -0.06 5.85
N GLU A 201 18.04 0.26 4.67
CA GLU A 201 18.61 -0.09 3.37
C GLU A 201 18.46 1.07 2.38
N THR A 202 19.53 1.33 1.62
CA THR A 202 19.52 2.30 0.53
C THR A 202 19.43 1.58 -0.81
N ARG A 203 18.34 1.78 -1.53
CA ARG A 203 18.12 1.27 -2.89
C ARG A 203 18.38 2.37 -3.92
N SER A 204 18.36 2.05 -5.22
CA SER A 204 18.64 3.01 -6.29
C SER A 204 17.80 4.30 -6.21
N SER A 205 16.47 4.18 -6.04
CA SER A 205 15.53 5.31 -6.06
C SER A 205 14.76 5.52 -4.75
N SER A 206 14.98 4.67 -3.73
CA SER A 206 14.22 4.67 -2.48
C SER A 206 15.07 4.29 -1.28
N TYR A 207 14.56 4.60 -0.09
CA TYR A 207 15.03 4.08 1.18
C TYR A 207 14.04 3.06 1.72
N CYS A 208 14.54 1.95 2.26
CA CYS A 208 13.82 1.13 3.19
C CYS A 208 14.10 1.68 4.58
N MET A 209 13.06 2.06 5.30
CA MET A 209 13.18 2.56 6.66
C MET A 209 12.52 1.61 7.63
N MET A 210 13.13 1.44 8.80
CA MET A 210 12.65 0.58 9.87
C MET A 210 12.51 1.36 11.17
N LYS A 211 11.61 0.89 12.03
CA LYS A 211 11.45 1.36 13.39
C LYS A 211 11.27 0.16 14.29
N ASP A 212 12.09 0.08 15.34
CA ASP A 212 11.96 -0.94 16.39
C ASP A 212 11.08 -0.38 17.52
N TYR A 213 10.25 -1.24 18.10
CA TYR A 213 9.36 -0.94 19.22
C TYR A 213 9.83 -1.75 20.42
N CYS A 214 10.17 -1.07 21.50
CA CYS A 214 10.59 -1.69 22.75
C CYS A 214 9.38 -2.15 23.55
#